data_93247766deed79c8af4951404d11d52d
#
_entry.id   93247766deed79c8af4951404d11d52d
#
_cell.length_a   1.000
_cell.length_b   1.000
_cell.length_c   1.000
_cell.angle_alpha   90.00
_cell.angle_beta   90.00
_cell.angle_gamma   90.00
#
_symmetry.space_group_name_H-M   'P 1'
#
loop_
_entity.id
_entity.type
_entity.pdbx_description
1 polymer ?
#
loop_
_entity_poly.entity_id
_entity_poly.type
_entity_poly.pdbx_seq_one_letter_code
_entity_poly.pdbx_strand_id
1 'polypeptide(L)'
;NENFSFVVSDVKFVCLNTNAIEYDYSHPVPDFNFLKNEIADSTRNKRTIVVMHAPPGNEQFDNNVKDVFQLYIKTLPSLMFCLHAHNHCVSAADLFEDGIIYYGCANIAKRSYLLFTLTPDDYMYEVVNF
;
A
#
# COMPACT_ATOMS: atom_id res chain seq x y z
N ASN A 1 4.40 -16.78 -2.20
CA ASN A 1 4.74 -15.84 -1.16
C ASN A 1 3.71 -14.71 -1.10
N GLU A 2 3.16 -14.48 0.09
CA GLU A 2 2.07 -13.52 0.28
C GLU A 2 2.56 -12.07 0.30
N ASN A 3 3.84 -11.87 0.57
CA ASN A 3 4.46 -10.56 0.53
C ASN A 3 5.59 -10.60 -0.50
N PHE A 4 5.63 -9.62 -1.37
CA PHE A 4 6.66 -9.57 -2.40
C PHE A 4 6.84 -8.15 -2.89
N SER A 5 7.95 -7.91 -3.58
CA SER A 5 8.19 -6.64 -4.25
C SER A 5 8.73 -6.87 -5.65
N PHE A 6 8.53 -5.88 -6.50
CA PHE A 6 9.07 -5.90 -7.86
C PHE A 6 9.33 -4.47 -8.32
N VAL A 7 10.16 -4.33 -9.34
CA VAL A 7 10.57 -3.03 -9.89
C VAL A 7 10.13 -2.92 -11.33
N VAL A 8 9.50 -1.79 -11.66
CA VAL A 8 9.18 -1.40 -13.03
C VAL A 8 9.76 -0.01 -13.24
N SER A 9 10.74 0.11 -14.16
CA SER A 9 11.47 1.35 -14.39
C SER A 9 12.12 1.87 -13.11
N ASP A 10 11.77 3.07 -12.64
CA ASP A 10 12.29 3.67 -11.41
C ASP A 10 11.34 3.52 -10.21
N VAL A 11 10.34 2.64 -10.31
CA VAL A 11 9.34 2.46 -9.26
C VAL A 11 9.40 1.05 -8.69
N LYS A 12 9.49 0.95 -7.38
CA LYS A 12 9.39 -0.31 -6.64
C LYS A 12 8.00 -0.44 -6.06
N PHE A 13 7.36 -1.56 -6.36
CA PHE A 13 6.05 -1.90 -5.79
C PHE A 13 6.27 -2.88 -4.65
N VAL A 14 5.83 -2.51 -3.46
CA VAL A 14 5.88 -3.36 -2.25
C VAL A 14 4.47 -3.86 -2.00
N CYS A 15 4.25 -5.14 -2.22
CA CYS A 15 2.93 -5.77 -2.12
C CYS A 15 2.83 -6.57 -0.82
N LEU A 16 1.84 -6.23 -0.01
CA LEU A 16 1.69 -6.75 1.35
C LEU A 16 0.39 -7.51 1.53
N ASN A 17 0.47 -8.62 2.25
CA ASN A 17 -0.71 -9.22 2.85
C ASN A 17 -1.05 -8.45 4.14
N THR A 18 -2.23 -7.86 4.18
CA THR A 18 -2.73 -7.12 5.35
C THR A 18 -4.02 -7.72 5.91
N ASN A 19 -4.45 -8.90 5.42
CA ASN A 19 -5.68 -9.53 5.84
C ASN A 19 -5.44 -10.41 7.06
N ALA A 20 -5.61 -9.83 8.24
CA ALA A 20 -5.36 -10.51 9.52
C ALA A 20 -6.45 -11.51 9.91
N ILE A 21 -7.64 -11.43 9.31
CA ILE A 21 -8.73 -12.38 9.60
C ILE A 21 -8.39 -13.78 9.09
N GLU A 22 -7.68 -13.88 7.99
CA GLU A 22 -7.26 -15.14 7.41
C GLU A 22 -5.94 -15.65 7.99
N TYR A 23 -5.50 -15.06 9.08
CA TYR A 23 -4.25 -15.38 9.74
C TYR A 23 -4.33 -16.74 10.44
N ASP A 24 -3.37 -17.62 10.16
CA ASP A 24 -3.33 -18.98 10.72
C ASP A 24 -2.38 -19.10 11.92
N TYR A 25 -1.95 -17.99 12.48
CA TYR A 25 -1.02 -17.87 13.62
C TYR A 25 0.40 -18.40 13.35
N SER A 26 0.65 -18.95 12.19
CA SER A 26 2.01 -19.38 11.82
C SER A 26 2.86 -18.23 11.27
N HIS A 27 2.22 -17.14 10.82
CA HIS A 27 2.88 -15.99 10.22
C HIS A 27 2.25 -14.70 10.74
N PRO A 28 3.06 -13.69 11.08
CA PRO A 28 2.49 -12.38 11.42
C PRO A 28 1.94 -11.67 10.19
N VAL A 29 0.78 -11.00 10.36
CA VAL A 29 0.14 -10.19 9.33
C VAL A 29 -0.27 -8.86 9.96
N PRO A 30 0.33 -7.71 9.57
CA PRO A 30 1.38 -7.54 8.55
C PRO A 30 2.73 -8.17 8.94
N ASP A 31 3.53 -8.49 7.94
CA ASP A 31 4.86 -9.06 8.15
C ASP A 31 5.91 -7.95 8.29
N PHE A 32 6.27 -7.63 9.53
CA PHE A 32 7.23 -6.56 9.82
C PHE A 32 8.67 -6.93 9.44
N ASN A 33 9.02 -8.21 9.43
CA ASN A 33 10.35 -8.61 8.97
C ASN A 33 10.51 -8.36 7.48
N PHE A 34 9.47 -8.64 6.69
CA PHE A 34 9.46 -8.31 5.28
C PHE A 34 9.63 -6.80 5.08
N LEU A 35 8.88 -5.98 5.81
CA LEU A 35 8.98 -4.52 5.72
C LEU A 35 10.36 -4.02 6.12
N LYS A 36 10.96 -4.56 7.18
CA LYS A 36 12.32 -4.18 7.59
C LYS A 36 13.33 -4.43 6.46
N ASN A 37 13.21 -5.57 5.78
CA ASN A 37 14.10 -5.89 4.67
C ASN A 37 13.90 -4.93 3.49
N GLU A 38 12.67 -4.55 3.21
CA GLU A 38 12.38 -3.57 2.15
C GLU A 38 12.92 -2.18 2.50
N ILE A 39 12.82 -1.76 3.76
CA ILE A 39 13.39 -0.49 4.23
C ILE A 39 14.92 -0.49 4.09
N ALA A 40 15.56 -1.61 4.38
CA ALA A 40 17.02 -1.76 4.31
C ALA A 40 17.54 -1.99 2.90
N ASP A 41 16.68 -2.18 1.91
CA ASP A 41 17.09 -2.45 0.54
C ASP A 41 17.90 -1.28 -0.02
N SER A 42 19.05 -1.61 -0.60
CA SER A 42 20.00 -0.64 -1.13
C SER A 42 19.59 0.02 -2.45
N THR A 43 18.49 -0.38 -3.07
CA THR A 43 17.97 0.25 -4.30
C THR A 43 17.31 1.60 -3.98
N ARG A 44 18.07 2.51 -3.42
CA ARG A 44 17.59 3.75 -2.81
C ARG A 44 17.07 4.80 -3.79
N ASN A 45 17.39 4.66 -5.06
CA ASN A 45 17.01 5.64 -6.08
C ASN A 45 15.65 5.33 -6.70
N LYS A 46 14.94 4.32 -6.17
CA LYS A 46 13.62 3.96 -6.66
C LYS A 46 12.55 4.65 -5.81
N ARG A 47 11.51 5.11 -6.50
CA ARG A 47 10.29 5.54 -5.82
C ARG A 47 9.53 4.30 -5.37
N THR A 48 8.82 4.38 -4.26
CA THR A 48 8.11 3.24 -3.69
C THR A 48 6.60 3.49 -3.69
N ILE A 49 5.84 2.50 -4.14
CA ILE A 49 4.39 2.44 -4.01
C ILE A 49 4.06 1.17 -3.23
N VAL A 50 3.24 1.31 -2.21
CA VAL A 50 2.80 0.17 -1.39
C VAL A 50 1.41 -0.26 -1.84
N VAL A 51 1.21 -1.57 -2.01
CA VAL A 51 -0.06 -2.16 -2.44
C VAL A 51 -0.51 -3.17 -1.39
N MET A 52 -1.76 -3.06 -0.98
CA MET A 52 -2.36 -3.96 0.00
C MET A 52 -3.84 -4.18 -0.30
N HIS A 53 -4.45 -5.22 0.28
CA HIS A 53 -5.88 -5.43 0.14
C HIS A 53 -6.68 -4.62 1.17
N ALA A 54 -6.49 -4.90 2.45
CA ALA A 54 -7.20 -4.21 3.53
C ALA A 54 -6.37 -3.04 4.06
N PRO A 55 -6.91 -1.81 4.08
CA PRO A 55 -6.18 -0.67 4.61
C PRO A 55 -6.20 -0.64 6.14
N PRO A 56 -5.24 0.06 6.78
CA PRO A 56 -5.33 0.33 8.21
C PRO A 56 -6.67 0.97 8.57
N GLY A 57 -7.25 0.55 9.71
CA GLY A 57 -8.56 0.98 10.15
C GLY A 57 -9.69 0.07 9.71
N ASN A 58 -9.47 -0.79 8.71
CA ASN A 58 -10.46 -1.75 8.27
C ASN A 58 -10.55 -2.93 9.25
N GLU A 59 -11.71 -3.59 9.32
CA GLU A 59 -11.92 -4.71 10.24
C GLU A 59 -11.02 -5.92 9.94
N GLN A 60 -10.53 -6.06 8.72
CA GLN A 60 -9.61 -7.14 8.35
C GLN A 60 -8.16 -6.83 8.65
N PHE A 61 -7.84 -5.60 8.98
CA PHE A 61 -6.49 -5.19 9.36
C PHE A 61 -6.30 -5.41 10.87
N ASP A 62 -5.09 -5.81 11.29
CA ASP A 62 -4.76 -5.86 12.71
C ASP A 62 -4.52 -4.44 13.23
N ASN A 63 -5.59 -3.79 13.69
CA ASN A 63 -5.55 -2.40 14.11
C ASN A 63 -4.79 -2.17 15.43
N ASN A 64 -4.43 -3.23 16.15
CA ASN A 64 -3.57 -3.12 17.32
C ASN A 64 -2.15 -2.67 16.95
N VAL A 65 -1.73 -2.93 15.70
CA VAL A 65 -0.39 -2.58 15.22
C VAL A 65 -0.42 -1.53 14.12
N LYS A 66 -1.55 -0.88 13.88
CA LYS A 66 -1.66 0.06 12.75
C LYS A 66 -0.69 1.23 12.84
N ASP A 67 -0.45 1.76 14.04
CA ASP A 67 0.46 2.90 14.22
C ASP A 67 1.92 2.50 13.99
N VAL A 68 2.30 1.31 14.46
CA VAL A 68 3.63 0.74 14.18
C VAL A 68 3.78 0.46 12.69
N PHE A 69 2.74 -0.09 12.07
CA PHE A 69 2.72 -0.32 10.63
C PHE A 69 3.02 0.96 9.85
N GLN A 70 2.34 2.06 10.21
CA GLN A 70 2.55 3.34 9.54
C GLN A 70 3.97 3.88 9.72
N LEU A 71 4.57 3.68 10.89
CA LEU A 71 5.97 4.05 11.10
C LEU A 71 6.90 3.31 10.13
N TYR A 72 6.66 2.04 9.88
CA TYR A 72 7.43 1.26 8.91
C TYR A 72 7.17 1.76 7.49
N ILE A 73 5.90 1.96 7.13
CA ILE A 73 5.52 2.40 5.80
C ILE A 73 6.19 3.73 5.44
N LYS A 74 6.11 4.73 6.33
CA LYS A 74 6.68 6.04 6.03
C LYS A 74 8.20 6.07 6.06
N THR A 75 8.84 4.99 6.52
CA THR A 75 10.29 4.84 6.50
C THR A 75 10.80 4.21 5.20
N LEU A 76 9.91 3.66 4.37
CA LEU A 76 10.29 3.13 3.06
C LEU A 76 10.92 4.23 2.19
N PRO A 77 12.00 3.90 1.45
CA PRO A 77 12.70 4.90 0.65
C PRO A 77 11.79 5.52 -0.43
N SER A 78 11.75 6.85 -0.47
CA SER A 78 11.02 7.61 -1.50
C SER A 78 9.57 7.14 -1.68
N LEU A 79 8.88 6.92 -0.58
CA LEU A 79 7.47 6.52 -0.60
C LEU A 79 6.63 7.59 -1.27
N MET A 80 5.82 7.19 -2.24
CA MET A 80 4.91 8.09 -2.96
C MET A 80 3.51 8.05 -2.36
N PHE A 81 2.90 6.89 -2.29
CA PHE A 81 1.54 6.69 -1.79
C PHE A 81 1.27 5.21 -1.61
N CYS A 82 0.11 4.90 -1.03
CA CYS A 82 -0.35 3.53 -0.84
C CYS A 82 -1.63 3.28 -1.63
N LEU A 83 -1.81 2.05 -2.10
CA LEU A 83 -3.00 1.60 -2.82
C LEU A 83 -3.65 0.47 -2.03
N HIS A 84 -4.97 0.48 -1.97
CA HIS A 84 -5.72 -0.61 -1.35
C HIS A 84 -7.04 -0.88 -2.07
N ALA A 85 -7.68 -1.97 -1.68
CA ALA A 85 -9.00 -2.37 -2.19
C ALA A 85 -9.97 -2.58 -1.01
N HIS A 86 -10.60 -3.73 -0.93
CA HIS A 86 -11.50 -4.23 0.11
C HIS A 86 -12.79 -3.43 0.29
N ASN A 87 -12.74 -2.12 0.45
CA ASN A 87 -13.94 -1.30 0.74
C ASN A 87 -14.87 -1.13 -0.46
N HIS A 88 -14.45 -1.58 -1.64
CA HIS A 88 -15.22 -1.51 -2.88
C HIS A 88 -15.71 -0.10 -3.25
N CYS A 89 -14.99 0.92 -2.84
CA CYS A 89 -15.31 2.30 -3.18
C CYS A 89 -14.04 3.09 -3.48
N VAL A 90 -14.19 4.12 -4.32
CA VAL A 90 -13.11 5.04 -4.62
C VAL A 90 -12.90 5.96 -3.42
N SER A 91 -11.65 6.07 -2.97
CA SER A 91 -11.29 6.96 -1.87
C SER A 91 -9.85 7.45 -2.00
N ALA A 92 -9.58 8.57 -1.35
CA ALA A 92 -8.23 9.09 -1.17
C ALA A 92 -8.19 9.71 0.21
N ALA A 93 -7.37 9.18 1.11
CA ALA A 93 -7.38 9.61 2.48
C ALA A 93 -5.98 9.62 3.09
N ASP A 94 -5.69 10.66 3.86
CA ASP A 94 -4.53 10.75 4.73
C ASP A 94 -4.90 10.14 6.07
N LEU A 95 -4.83 8.80 6.17
CA LEU A 95 -5.37 8.05 7.31
C LEU A 95 -4.71 8.39 8.64
N PHE A 96 -3.45 8.81 8.63
CA PHE A 96 -2.67 9.06 9.83
C PHE A 96 -2.30 10.54 9.98
N GLU A 97 -2.84 11.40 9.13
CA GLU A 97 -2.56 12.84 9.13
C GLU A 97 -1.05 13.16 9.05
N ASP A 98 -0.33 12.39 8.23
CA ASP A 98 1.12 12.51 8.05
C ASP A 98 1.54 12.80 6.60
N GLY A 99 0.60 13.10 5.73
CA GLY A 99 0.87 13.42 4.33
C GLY A 99 0.93 12.21 3.40
N ILE A 100 0.84 10.99 3.92
CA ILE A 100 0.85 9.77 3.10
C ILE A 100 -0.58 9.42 2.75
N ILE A 101 -0.89 9.46 1.45
CA ILE A 101 -2.24 9.21 0.97
C ILE A 101 -2.44 7.73 0.67
N TYR A 102 -3.54 7.18 1.16
CA TYR A 102 -4.03 5.85 0.83
C TYR A 102 -5.16 5.99 -0.19
N TYR A 103 -4.92 5.46 -1.39
CA TYR A 103 -5.93 5.47 -2.45
C TYR A 103 -6.64 4.12 -2.48
N GLY A 104 -7.97 4.15 -2.40
CA GLY A 104 -8.80 2.98 -2.53
C GLY A 104 -9.49 2.94 -3.89
N CYS A 105 -9.61 1.76 -4.48
CA CYS A 105 -10.34 1.59 -5.73
C CYS A 105 -11.61 0.76 -5.52
N ALA A 106 -12.59 0.98 -6.37
CA ALA A 106 -13.81 0.18 -6.41
C ALA A 106 -13.50 -1.19 -7.05
N ASN A 107 -14.39 -2.15 -6.84
CA ASN A 107 -14.29 -3.40 -7.58
C ASN A 107 -14.70 -3.18 -9.04
N ILE A 108 -14.27 -4.09 -9.91
CA ILE A 108 -14.49 -3.94 -11.35
C ILE A 108 -15.97 -3.97 -11.73
N ALA A 109 -16.82 -4.59 -10.91
CA ALA A 109 -18.26 -4.63 -11.14
C ALA A 109 -18.90 -3.25 -11.11
N LYS A 110 -18.27 -2.28 -10.44
CA LYS A 110 -18.70 -0.88 -10.41
C LYS A 110 -18.23 -0.09 -11.63
N ARG A 111 -17.52 -0.73 -12.55
CA ARG A 111 -17.09 -0.19 -13.83
C ARG A 111 -16.26 1.09 -13.67
N SER A 112 -15.32 1.04 -12.73
CA SER A 112 -14.37 2.12 -12.53
C SER A 112 -13.00 1.57 -12.13
N TYR A 113 -11.97 2.36 -12.44
CA TYR A 113 -10.61 2.09 -12.00
C TYR A 113 -9.87 3.41 -11.80
N LEU A 114 -8.74 3.33 -11.12
CA LEU A 114 -7.84 4.46 -10.93
C LEU A 114 -6.71 4.37 -11.94
N LEU A 115 -6.45 5.47 -12.64
CA LEU A 115 -5.32 5.59 -13.56
C LEU A 115 -4.32 6.58 -12.97
N PHE A 116 -3.11 6.09 -12.67
CA PHE A 116 -2.03 6.91 -12.16
C PHE A 116 -1.03 7.21 -13.27
N THR A 117 -0.65 8.48 -13.38
CA THR A 117 0.42 8.90 -14.29
C THR A 117 1.58 9.41 -13.45
N LEU A 118 2.75 8.76 -13.59
CA LEU A 118 3.94 9.12 -12.85
C LEU A 118 4.86 9.96 -13.73
N THR A 119 5.23 11.13 -13.24
CA THR A 119 6.24 11.98 -13.87
C THR A 119 7.58 11.81 -13.14
N PRO A 120 8.71 12.36 -13.64
CA PRO A 120 9.97 12.23 -12.92
C PRO A 120 9.95 12.75 -11.49
N ASP A 121 9.13 13.78 -11.22
CA ASP A 121 9.14 14.47 -9.91
C ASP A 121 7.83 14.33 -9.13
N ASP A 122 6.77 13.81 -9.76
CA ASP A 122 5.44 13.83 -9.15
C ASP A 122 4.54 12.75 -9.76
N TYR A 123 3.28 12.77 -9.40
CA TYR A 123 2.26 11.91 -9.99
C TYR A 123 0.92 12.65 -10.04
N MET A 124 0.02 12.14 -10.87
CA MET A 124 -1.37 12.54 -10.90
C MET A 124 -2.24 11.30 -11.06
N TYR A 125 -3.50 11.41 -10.71
CA TYR A 125 -4.42 10.29 -10.88
C TYR A 125 -5.79 10.78 -11.33
N GLU A 126 -6.52 9.87 -11.94
CA GLU A 126 -7.93 10.11 -12.31
C GLU A 126 -8.75 8.85 -12.07
N VAL A 127 -10.04 9.06 -11.83
CA VAL A 127 -11.02 7.98 -11.75
C VAL A 127 -11.61 7.80 -13.13
N VAL A 128 -11.47 6.61 -13.70
CA VAL A 128 -12.00 6.29 -15.01
C VAL A 128 -13.23 5.41 -14.85
N ASN A 129 -14.34 5.84 -15.43
CA ASN A 129 -15.60 5.09 -15.46
C ASN A 129 -15.83 4.57 -16.89
N PHE A 130 -16.36 3.35 -16.99
CA PHE A 130 -16.56 2.71 -18.30
C PHE A 130 -17.84 1.88 -18.38
#